data_35759b7e3a90f4948683dd22a958a3d6
#
_entry.id   35759b7e3a90f4948683dd22a958a3d6
#
_cell.length_a   1.000
_cell.length_b   1.000
_cell.length_c   1.000
_cell.angle_alpha   90.00
_cell.angle_beta   90.00
_cell.angle_gamma   90.00
#
_symmetry.space_group_name_H-M   'P 1'
#
loop_
_entity.id
_entity.type
_entity.pdbx_description
1 polymer ?
#
loop_
_entity_poly.entity_id
_entity_poly.type
_entity_poly.pdbx_seq_one_letter_code
_entity_poly.pdbx_strand_id
1 'polypeptide(L)'
;MSVRIHNITFDCADARALAAFWSTITGWHVYYDDDPEVVVAPSYPFGGTGLLFIPVPEGKTAKNRIHLDLQPETATRDETVSAAVAAGASVVADHRRDDGSGWVTMADPEGNEFCVERSAREQGERRPTAFRITT
;
A
#
# COMPACT_ATOMS: atom_id res chain seq x y z
N MET A 1 25.39 -8.89 10.09
CA MET A 1 24.88 -9.00 8.70
C MET A 1 23.78 -7.97 8.52
N SER A 2 23.77 -7.32 7.37
CA SER A 2 22.68 -6.40 7.01
C SER A 2 22.12 -6.78 5.65
N VAL A 3 20.82 -6.57 5.45
CA VAL A 3 20.14 -6.82 4.20
C VAL A 3 19.24 -5.63 3.86
N ARG A 4 18.87 -5.53 2.60
CA ARG A 4 17.93 -4.53 2.12
C ARG A 4 16.67 -5.26 1.62
N ILE A 5 15.50 -4.71 1.93
CA ILE A 5 14.26 -5.21 1.34
C ILE A 5 14.17 -4.62 -0.07
N HIS A 6 14.40 -5.46 -1.07
CA HIS A 6 14.38 -5.04 -2.47
C HIS A 6 12.95 -4.85 -2.96
N ASN A 7 12.13 -5.87 -2.81
CA ASN A 7 10.73 -5.83 -3.23
C ASN A 7 9.82 -6.43 -2.18
N ILE A 8 8.58 -5.95 -2.19
CA ILE A 8 7.44 -6.66 -1.61
C ILE A 8 6.70 -7.25 -2.79
N THR A 9 6.54 -8.58 -2.81
CA THR A 9 5.96 -9.27 -3.96
C THR A 9 4.51 -9.64 -3.69
N PHE A 10 3.65 -9.30 -4.64
CA PHE A 10 2.24 -9.67 -4.67
C PHE A 10 2.06 -10.78 -5.70
N ASP A 11 1.68 -11.96 -5.24
CA ASP A 11 1.17 -12.99 -6.13
C ASP A 11 -0.26 -12.61 -6.51
N CYS A 12 -0.59 -12.66 -7.79
CA CYS A 12 -1.85 -12.10 -8.29
C CYS A 12 -2.34 -12.84 -9.52
N ALA A 13 -3.57 -12.55 -9.91
CA ALA A 13 -4.13 -13.07 -11.15
C ALA A 13 -3.79 -12.18 -12.35
N ASP A 14 -3.86 -10.85 -12.17
CA ASP A 14 -3.63 -9.87 -13.23
C ASP A 14 -2.61 -8.84 -12.76
N ALA A 15 -1.35 -9.09 -13.08
CA ALA A 15 -0.24 -8.26 -12.61
C ALA A 15 -0.34 -6.81 -13.12
N ARG A 16 -0.74 -6.63 -14.38
CA ARG A 16 -0.82 -5.27 -14.95
C ARG A 16 -1.94 -4.45 -14.34
N ALA A 17 -3.10 -5.06 -14.14
CA ALA A 17 -4.23 -4.38 -13.54
C ALA A 17 -3.96 -4.04 -12.07
N LEU A 18 -3.38 -4.97 -11.33
CA LEU A 18 -3.06 -4.75 -9.92
C LEU A 18 -1.95 -3.71 -9.78
N ALA A 19 -0.93 -3.75 -10.62
CA ALA A 19 0.12 -2.74 -10.64
C ALA A 19 -0.43 -1.35 -10.96
N ALA A 20 -1.40 -1.24 -11.86
CA ALA A 20 -2.04 0.03 -12.19
C ALA A 20 -2.77 0.61 -10.98
N PHE A 21 -3.45 -0.23 -10.21
CA PHE A 21 -4.09 0.20 -8.95
C PHE A 21 -3.05 0.76 -7.98
N TRP A 22 -1.98 0.00 -7.71
CA TRP A 22 -0.97 0.42 -6.74
C TRP A 22 -0.18 1.64 -7.22
N SER A 23 0.02 1.78 -8.53
CA SER A 23 0.61 3.00 -9.11
C SER A 23 -0.27 4.22 -8.85
N THR A 24 -1.58 4.08 -8.98
CA THR A 24 -2.52 5.17 -8.70
C THR A 24 -2.47 5.57 -7.22
N ILE A 25 -2.43 4.60 -6.32
CA ILE A 25 -2.43 4.86 -4.87
C ILE A 25 -1.11 5.47 -4.40
N THR A 26 0.01 4.96 -4.89
CA THR A 26 1.34 5.42 -4.45
C THR A 26 1.85 6.64 -5.19
N GLY A 27 1.37 6.88 -6.40
CA GLY A 27 1.95 7.85 -7.31
C GLY A 27 3.26 7.37 -7.92
N TRP A 28 3.61 6.11 -7.75
CA TRP A 28 4.85 5.52 -8.27
C TRP A 28 4.67 5.07 -9.70
N HIS A 29 5.81 4.85 -10.38
CA HIS A 29 5.84 4.47 -11.79
C HIS A 29 5.72 2.97 -11.98
N VAL A 30 5.12 2.57 -13.10
CA VAL A 30 5.01 1.16 -13.50
C VAL A 30 6.14 0.83 -14.46
N TYR A 31 6.88 -0.23 -14.17
CA TYR A 31 7.97 -0.73 -15.00
C TYR A 31 7.66 -2.19 -15.39
N TYR A 32 7.74 -2.49 -16.67
CA TYR A 32 7.58 -3.84 -17.19
C TYR A 32 8.35 -3.97 -18.50
N ASP A 33 8.68 -5.20 -18.85
CA ASP A 33 9.30 -5.55 -20.13
C ASP A 33 8.55 -6.74 -20.74
N ASP A 34 9.25 -7.64 -21.43
CA ASP A 34 8.64 -8.81 -22.08
C ASP A 34 8.21 -9.89 -21.08
N ASP A 35 8.61 -9.78 -19.84
CA ASP A 35 8.25 -10.67 -18.76
C ASP A 35 6.82 -10.39 -18.28
N PRO A 36 6.07 -11.41 -17.81
CA PRO A 36 4.75 -11.15 -17.24
C PRO A 36 4.77 -10.41 -15.91
N GLU A 37 5.94 -10.30 -15.27
CA GLU A 37 6.12 -9.58 -14.01
C GLU A 37 6.07 -8.06 -14.21
N VAL A 38 5.54 -7.36 -13.23
CA VAL A 38 5.43 -5.89 -13.26
C VAL A 38 5.95 -5.33 -11.93
N VAL A 39 6.70 -4.23 -12.01
CA VAL A 39 7.21 -3.53 -10.82
C VAL A 39 6.59 -2.15 -10.72
N VAL A 40 6.22 -1.75 -9.51
CA VAL A 40 5.82 -0.38 -9.18
C VAL A 40 6.85 0.18 -8.21
N ALA A 41 7.48 1.29 -8.57
CA ALA A 41 8.55 1.88 -7.76
C ALA A 41 8.63 3.38 -8.00
N PRO A 42 9.16 4.16 -7.01
CA PRO A 42 9.17 5.63 -7.12
C PRO A 42 10.15 6.15 -8.16
N SER A 43 11.24 5.43 -8.47
CA SER A 43 12.23 5.89 -9.45
C SER A 43 13.05 4.71 -9.99
N TYR A 44 13.74 4.96 -11.11
CA TYR A 44 14.69 4.02 -11.67
C TYR A 44 16.07 4.69 -11.75
N PRO A 45 17.17 4.04 -11.32
CA PRO A 45 17.18 2.77 -10.61
C PRO A 45 16.48 2.89 -9.25
N PHE A 46 15.90 1.79 -8.77
CA PHE A 46 15.03 1.82 -7.59
C PHE A 46 15.82 2.27 -6.35
N GLY A 47 15.48 3.43 -5.83
CA GLY A 47 16.14 3.99 -4.65
C GLY A 47 15.60 3.46 -3.33
N GLY A 48 14.57 2.62 -3.36
CA GLY A 48 13.93 2.06 -2.18
C GLY A 48 13.28 0.73 -2.49
N THR A 49 12.36 0.30 -1.61
CA THR A 49 11.61 -0.94 -1.79
C THR A 49 10.58 -0.78 -2.90
N GLY A 50 10.58 -1.68 -3.87
CA GLY A 50 9.57 -1.73 -4.91
C GLY A 50 8.43 -2.69 -4.56
N LEU A 51 7.35 -2.60 -5.31
CA LEU A 51 6.26 -3.58 -5.30
C LEU A 51 6.37 -4.39 -6.59
N LEU A 52 6.47 -5.71 -6.44
CA LEU A 52 6.59 -6.63 -7.58
C LEU A 52 5.31 -7.44 -7.69
N PHE A 53 4.75 -7.52 -8.87
CA PHE A 53 3.50 -8.24 -9.12
C PHE A 53 3.78 -9.40 -10.06
N ILE A 54 3.49 -10.63 -9.57
CA ILE A 54 3.79 -11.86 -10.30
C ILE A 54 2.48 -12.62 -10.51
N PRO A 55 2.10 -12.91 -11.77
CA PRO A 55 0.91 -13.72 -12.03
C PRO A 55 1.13 -15.14 -11.54
N VAL A 56 0.17 -15.65 -10.76
CA VAL A 56 0.15 -17.02 -10.28
C VAL A 56 -1.22 -17.63 -10.51
N PRO A 57 -1.31 -18.97 -10.66
CA PRO A 57 -2.62 -19.61 -10.89
C PRO A 57 -3.49 -19.70 -9.63
N GLU A 58 -2.88 -19.67 -8.42
CA GLU A 58 -3.61 -19.82 -7.17
C GLU A 58 -4.29 -18.52 -6.78
N GLY A 59 -5.58 -18.57 -6.43
CA GLY A 59 -6.28 -17.44 -5.84
C GLY A 59 -5.98 -17.26 -4.36
N LYS A 60 -6.32 -16.09 -3.85
CA LYS A 60 -6.19 -15.80 -2.42
C LYS A 60 -7.31 -16.51 -1.66
N THR A 61 -6.97 -17.35 -0.68
CA THR A 61 -7.93 -18.11 0.11
C THR A 61 -7.84 -17.87 1.62
N ALA A 62 -6.78 -17.22 2.08
CA ALA A 62 -6.53 -16.97 3.49
C ALA A 62 -6.42 -15.48 3.77
N LYS A 63 -6.61 -15.12 5.05
CA LYS A 63 -6.41 -13.73 5.49
C LYS A 63 -4.94 -13.33 5.33
N ASN A 64 -4.70 -12.09 4.91
CA ASN A 64 -3.36 -11.53 4.90
C ASN A 64 -2.72 -11.59 6.28
N ARG A 65 -1.48 -12.01 6.33
CA ARG A 65 -0.67 -11.98 7.57
C ARG A 65 0.23 -10.75 7.61
N ILE A 66 0.47 -10.15 6.45
CA ILE A 66 1.19 -8.89 6.31
C ILE A 66 0.28 -7.94 5.54
N HIS A 67 0.16 -6.71 6.00
CA HIS A 67 -0.54 -5.65 5.29
C HIS A 67 0.26 -4.36 5.36
N LEU A 68 0.17 -3.57 4.30
CA LEU A 68 0.86 -2.28 4.23
C LEU A 68 0.01 -1.23 4.94
N ASP A 69 0.65 -0.37 5.72
CA ASP A 69 0.03 0.80 6.30
C ASP A 69 0.44 2.00 5.47
N LEU A 70 -0.54 2.69 4.90
CA LEU A 70 -0.31 3.82 4.02
C LEU A 70 -0.60 5.11 4.77
N GLN A 71 0.37 6.01 4.77
CA GLN A 71 0.20 7.36 5.28
C GLN A 71 0.20 8.33 4.11
N PRO A 72 -0.92 9.03 3.84
CA PRO A 72 -0.95 10.02 2.77
C PRO A 72 0.05 11.14 3.02
N GLU A 73 0.71 11.59 1.96
CA GLU A 73 1.71 12.65 2.07
C GLU A 73 1.06 14.04 2.03
N THR A 74 0.14 14.27 1.09
CA THR A 74 -0.49 15.57 0.88
C THR A 74 -2.01 15.53 1.04
N ALA A 75 -2.65 14.42 0.67
CA ALA A 75 -4.08 14.23 0.82
C ALA A 75 -4.45 13.87 2.25
N THR A 76 -5.73 13.97 2.58
CA THR A 76 -6.23 13.48 3.85
C THR A 76 -6.46 11.96 3.78
N ARG A 77 -6.60 11.33 4.95
CA ARG A 77 -7.01 9.93 5.03
C ARG A 77 -8.29 9.68 4.22
N ASP A 78 -9.31 10.51 4.44
CA ASP A 78 -10.61 10.30 3.83
C ASP A 78 -10.61 10.53 2.33
N GLU A 79 -9.83 11.49 1.85
CA GLU A 79 -9.60 11.69 0.41
C GLU A 79 -8.90 10.47 -0.21
N THR A 80 -7.93 9.92 0.50
CA THR A 80 -7.18 8.74 0.03
C THR A 80 -8.07 7.51 -0.01
N VAL A 81 -8.92 7.30 1.00
CA VAL A 81 -9.89 6.20 1.02
C VAL A 81 -10.84 6.31 -0.18
N SER A 82 -11.38 7.52 -0.44
CA SER A 82 -12.28 7.73 -1.58
C SER A 82 -11.58 7.46 -2.92
N ALA A 83 -10.34 7.91 -3.06
CA ALA A 83 -9.56 7.66 -4.28
C ALA A 83 -9.28 6.17 -4.47
N ALA A 84 -8.98 5.46 -3.39
CA ALA A 84 -8.74 4.02 -3.44
C ALA A 84 -10.01 3.26 -3.88
N VAL A 85 -11.16 3.61 -3.35
CA VAL A 85 -12.45 3.00 -3.76
C VAL A 85 -12.70 3.27 -5.25
N ALA A 86 -12.48 4.50 -5.70
CA ALA A 86 -12.64 4.85 -7.11
C ALA A 86 -11.70 4.07 -8.02
N ALA A 87 -10.53 3.69 -7.52
CA ALA A 87 -9.53 2.91 -8.27
C ALA A 87 -9.78 1.39 -8.20
N GLY A 88 -10.75 0.91 -7.42
CA GLY A 88 -11.13 -0.49 -7.37
C GLY A 88 -10.98 -1.18 -6.02
N ALA A 89 -10.57 -0.47 -4.98
CA ALA A 89 -10.49 -1.03 -3.63
C ALA A 89 -11.87 -1.08 -2.96
N SER A 90 -11.95 -1.88 -1.91
CA SER A 90 -13.12 -1.96 -1.05
C SER A 90 -12.74 -1.72 0.41
N VAL A 91 -13.70 -1.21 1.19
CA VAL A 91 -13.52 -1.04 2.63
C VAL A 91 -13.81 -2.37 3.31
N VAL A 92 -12.85 -2.85 4.11
CA VAL A 92 -12.97 -4.09 4.88
C VAL A 92 -13.45 -3.78 6.30
N ALA A 93 -12.83 -2.80 6.94
CA ALA A 93 -13.19 -2.40 8.31
C ALA A 93 -12.85 -0.92 8.51
N ASP A 94 -13.82 -0.20 9.06
CA ASP A 94 -13.67 1.22 9.32
C ASP A 94 -13.40 1.43 10.81
N HIS A 95 -12.19 1.88 11.12
CA HIS A 95 -11.75 2.14 12.48
C HIS A 95 -11.58 3.63 12.74
N ARG A 96 -12.23 4.48 11.94
CA ARG A 96 -12.21 5.93 12.17
C ARG A 96 -13.01 6.25 13.42
N ARG A 97 -12.50 7.16 14.23
CA ARG A 97 -13.13 7.61 15.48
C ARG A 97 -13.64 9.03 15.32
N ASP A 98 -14.57 9.41 16.20
CA ASP A 98 -15.20 10.74 16.17
C ASP A 98 -14.21 11.87 16.39
N ASP A 99 -13.11 11.60 17.10
CA ASP A 99 -12.05 12.59 17.34
C ASP A 99 -11.10 12.76 16.13
N GLY A 100 -11.37 12.09 15.04
CA GLY A 100 -10.55 12.13 13.83
C GLY A 100 -9.43 11.12 13.80
N SER A 101 -9.18 10.38 14.87
CA SER A 101 -8.16 9.34 14.91
C SER A 101 -8.61 8.06 14.21
N GLY A 102 -7.74 7.08 14.16
CA GLY A 102 -8.03 5.76 13.60
C GLY A 102 -7.60 5.62 12.15
N TRP A 103 -7.99 4.51 11.57
CA TRP A 103 -7.59 4.12 10.22
C TRP A 103 -8.73 3.38 9.52
N VAL A 104 -8.54 3.12 8.24
CA VAL A 104 -9.47 2.30 7.45
C VAL A 104 -8.70 1.12 6.88
N THR A 105 -9.19 -0.09 7.15
CA THR A 105 -8.66 -1.29 6.52
C THR A 105 -9.38 -1.51 5.20
N MET A 106 -8.62 -1.64 4.14
CA MET A 106 -9.14 -1.79 2.79
C MET A 106 -8.58 -3.05 2.14
N ALA A 107 -9.19 -3.46 1.05
CA ALA A 107 -8.68 -4.51 0.19
C ALA A 107 -8.47 -3.96 -1.22
N ASP A 108 -7.35 -4.33 -1.85
CA ASP A 108 -7.10 -4.00 -3.24
C ASP A 108 -8.00 -4.83 -4.18
N PRO A 109 -7.97 -4.61 -5.50
CA PRO A 109 -8.86 -5.34 -6.42
C PRO A 109 -8.74 -6.86 -6.39
N GLU A 110 -7.65 -7.40 -5.85
CA GLU A 110 -7.47 -8.85 -5.70
C GLU A 110 -7.59 -9.33 -4.25
N GLY A 111 -8.07 -8.47 -3.34
CA GLY A 111 -8.35 -8.83 -1.97
C GLY A 111 -7.18 -8.70 -1.01
N ASN A 112 -6.05 -8.13 -1.43
CA ASN A 112 -4.93 -7.89 -0.54
C ASN A 112 -5.24 -6.74 0.39
N GLU A 113 -5.13 -6.97 1.70
CA GLU A 113 -5.49 -5.98 2.70
C GLU A 113 -4.38 -4.95 2.88
N PHE A 114 -4.78 -3.70 3.06
CA PHE A 114 -3.91 -2.59 3.44
C PHE A 114 -4.70 -1.60 4.29
N CYS A 115 -4.00 -0.76 5.03
CA CYS A 115 -4.63 0.23 5.90
C CYS A 115 -4.27 1.63 5.44
N VAL A 116 -5.21 2.56 5.59
CA VAL A 116 -4.98 3.98 5.32
C VAL A 116 -5.06 4.73 6.64
N GLU A 117 -3.96 5.37 7.02
CA GLU A 117 -3.82 6.17 8.22
C GLU A 117 -4.07 7.65 7.93
N ARG A 118 -4.20 8.45 8.98
CA ARG A 118 -4.17 9.90 8.81
C ARG A 118 -2.80 10.33 8.27
N SER A 119 -2.80 11.37 7.46
CA SER A 119 -1.55 12.01 7.07
C SER A 119 -0.82 12.58 8.30
N ALA A 120 0.48 12.81 8.17
CA ALA A 120 1.24 13.46 9.24
C ALA A 120 0.65 14.84 9.57
N ARG A 121 0.16 15.54 8.56
CA ARG A 121 -0.48 16.85 8.72
C ARG A 121 -1.78 16.76 9.51
N GLU A 122 -2.61 15.74 9.27
CA GLU A 122 -3.84 15.53 10.02
C GLU A 122 -3.57 15.16 11.48
N GLN A 123 -2.48 14.44 11.73
CA GLN A 123 -2.09 14.06 13.08
C GLN A 123 -1.57 15.26 13.88
N GLY A 124 -1.29 16.38 13.21
CA GLY A 124 -0.51 17.46 13.79
C GLY A 124 0.94 17.02 13.97
N GLU A 125 1.82 17.88 14.44
CA GLU A 125 3.24 17.56 14.61
C GLU A 125 3.53 16.65 15.81
N ARG A 126 2.53 15.90 16.27
CA ARG A 126 2.69 15.00 17.42
C ARG A 126 3.45 13.77 17.02
N ARG A 127 4.72 13.73 17.37
CA ARG A 127 5.48 12.49 17.35
C ARG A 127 4.98 11.61 18.49
N PRO A 128 4.74 10.33 18.25
CA PRO A 128 4.44 9.41 19.33
C PRO A 128 5.61 9.42 20.32
N THR A 129 5.32 9.80 21.56
CA THR A 129 6.34 9.86 22.61
C THR A 129 6.80 8.48 23.06
N ALA A 130 6.16 7.42 22.53
CA ALA A 130 6.42 6.03 22.92
C ALA A 130 7.52 5.36 22.11
N PHE A 131 7.99 5.99 21.03
CA PHE A 131 9.05 5.36 20.21
C PHE A 131 10.42 5.67 20.81
N ARG A 132 11.12 4.59 21.15
CA ARG A 132 12.53 4.66 21.57
C ARG A 132 13.36 3.92 20.55
N ILE A 133 14.49 4.51 20.20
CA ILE A 133 15.46 3.85 19.36
C ILE A 133 16.34 2.99 20.26
N THR A 134 16.29 1.68 20.07
CA THR A 134 17.19 0.74 20.71
C THR A 134 18.22 0.29 19.70
N THR A 135 19.48 0.47 20.02
CA THR A 135 20.60 0.00 19.20
C THR A 135 21.36 -1.12 19.90
#